data_bd9bcd6768fbea395b062f969a6193b2
#
_entry.id   bd9bcd6768fbea395b062f969a6193b2
#
_cell.length_a   1.000
_cell.length_b   1.000
_cell.length_c   1.000
_cell.angle_alpha   90.00
_cell.angle_beta   90.00
_cell.angle_gamma   90.00
#
_symmetry.space_group_name_H-M   'P 1'
#
loop_
_entity.id
_entity.type
_entity.pdbx_description
1 polymer ?
#
loop_
_entity_poly.entity_id
_entity_poly.type
_entity_poly.pdbx_seq_one_letter_code
_entity_poly.pdbx_strand_id
1 'polypeptide(L)'
;MDRGDQLKLGKSSAFVKRTLGRLPLGAEAWEADFFLDTASSRHNEHWTGMVIEREFGAVPAMEDVRFRPPTVNDLAALLAHAMLRPANGGDRQRPGTLYLRDRAQWHELLPHLRQLGIEVVLSEDLPEFDDAVLDWMQQAKAEKGASAEQIQKALRRPFPQRELDRFPEAMHPRAKTQMMSFDELYPNIAWWAQGGGWIELGRDDGRSSLIRVLDIGGMLWEGQQQYDSVGTAMDEAEAFIAQWRKENGY
;
A
#
# COMPACT_ATOMS: atom_id res chain seq x y z
N MET A 1 23.68 -16.67 8.48
CA MET A 1 22.38 -15.98 8.54
C MET A 1 22.31 -15.07 7.33
N ASP A 2 21.58 -15.52 6.36
CA ASP A 2 21.51 -14.90 5.04
C ASP A 2 20.74 -13.57 5.11
N ARG A 3 21.34 -12.48 4.66
CA ARG A 3 20.76 -11.12 4.69
C ARG A 3 19.82 -10.85 3.50
N GLY A 4 19.46 -11.90 2.76
CA GLY A 4 18.73 -11.81 1.49
C GLY A 4 17.21 -11.56 1.58
N ASP A 5 16.59 -11.84 2.73
CA ASP A 5 15.12 -11.99 2.80
C ASP A 5 14.42 -10.89 3.62
N GLN A 6 14.80 -9.65 3.48
CA GLN A 6 14.02 -8.55 4.06
C GLN A 6 13.07 -8.00 3.00
N LEU A 7 11.77 -8.28 3.14
CA LEU A 7 10.72 -7.51 2.48
C LEU A 7 11.01 -6.03 2.68
N LYS A 8 11.31 -5.34 1.60
CA LYS A 8 11.54 -3.91 1.60
C LYS A 8 10.18 -3.18 1.56
N LEU A 9 9.42 -3.24 2.64
CA LEU A 9 8.29 -2.35 2.87
C LEU A 9 8.82 -0.92 3.06
N GLY A 10 9.37 -0.28 2.05
CA GLY A 10 9.93 1.06 2.14
C GLY A 10 10.94 1.29 3.29
N LYS A 11 11.40 2.52 3.50
CA LYS A 11 12.33 2.88 4.58
C LYS A 11 11.76 2.67 6.01
N SER A 12 10.44 2.60 6.16
CA SER A 12 9.74 2.40 7.44
C SER A 12 9.43 0.93 7.78
N SER A 13 9.82 -0.03 6.95
CA SER A 13 9.45 -1.44 7.13
C SER A 13 9.89 -2.04 8.47
N ALA A 14 11.09 -1.70 8.93
CA ALA A 14 11.59 -2.16 10.23
C ALA A 14 10.77 -1.57 11.39
N PHE A 15 10.33 -0.32 11.29
CA PHE A 15 9.47 0.34 12.26
C PHE A 15 8.08 -0.28 12.30
N VAL A 16 7.44 -0.46 11.14
CA VAL A 16 6.14 -1.11 11.01
C VAL A 16 6.18 -2.50 11.60
N LYS A 17 7.17 -3.33 11.23
CA LYS A 17 7.34 -4.69 11.74
C LYS A 17 7.54 -4.72 13.26
N ARG A 18 8.34 -3.80 13.81
CA ARG A 18 8.55 -3.66 15.26
C ARG A 18 7.26 -3.26 15.98
N THR A 19 6.46 -2.39 15.39
CA THR A 19 5.17 -1.96 15.93
C THR A 19 4.17 -3.08 15.89
N LEU A 20 4.06 -3.80 14.76
CA LEU A 20 3.21 -4.97 14.63
C LEU A 20 3.56 -6.06 15.65
N GLY A 21 4.84 -6.32 15.88
CA GLY A 21 5.30 -7.31 16.86
C GLY A 21 4.91 -7.01 18.32
N ARG A 22 4.54 -5.76 18.62
CA ARG A 22 4.08 -5.32 19.95
C ARG A 22 2.57 -5.39 20.13
N LEU A 23 1.81 -5.54 19.08
CA LEU A 23 0.37 -5.70 19.18
C LEU A 23 0.04 -7.03 19.87
N PRO A 24 -1.09 -7.10 20.59
CA PRO A 24 -1.57 -8.39 21.12
C PRO A 24 -1.82 -9.35 19.95
N LEU A 25 -1.58 -10.63 20.19
CA LEU A 25 -2.01 -11.71 19.32
C LEU A 25 -3.43 -12.09 19.73
N GLY A 26 -4.40 -11.83 18.85
CA GLY A 26 -5.80 -12.22 19.05
C GLY A 26 -6.04 -13.69 18.73
N ALA A 27 -7.21 -14.17 19.08
CA ALA A 27 -7.69 -15.49 18.69
C ALA A 27 -8.38 -15.48 17.33
N GLU A 28 -8.64 -14.31 16.77
CA GLU A 28 -9.39 -14.14 15.54
C GLU A 28 -8.67 -14.77 14.34
N ALA A 29 -9.49 -15.28 13.43
CA ALA A 29 -9.06 -15.78 12.14
C ALA A 29 -9.51 -14.78 11.05
N TRP A 30 -8.58 -14.37 10.21
CA TRP A 30 -8.83 -13.43 9.11
C TRP A 30 -8.62 -14.10 7.76
N GLU A 31 -9.37 -13.64 6.77
CA GLU A 31 -9.13 -13.93 5.35
C GLU A 31 -8.68 -12.67 4.63
N ALA A 32 -7.72 -12.78 3.71
CA ALA A 32 -7.24 -11.63 2.94
C ALA A 32 -6.83 -12.03 1.52
N ASP A 33 -7.25 -11.24 0.56
CA ASP A 33 -6.82 -11.32 -0.85
C ASP A 33 -7.15 -10.00 -1.57
N PHE A 34 -6.88 -9.99 -2.88
CA PHE A 34 -7.27 -8.94 -3.81
C PHE A 34 -8.16 -9.51 -4.90
N PHE A 35 -9.16 -8.73 -5.32
CA PHE A 35 -10.00 -9.04 -6.46
C PHE A 35 -9.98 -7.90 -7.48
N LEU A 36 -10.23 -8.25 -8.75
CA LEU A 36 -10.32 -7.25 -9.81
C LEU A 36 -11.72 -6.61 -9.78
N ASP A 37 -11.76 -5.29 -9.66
CA ASP A 37 -13.03 -4.57 -9.76
C ASP A 37 -13.62 -4.72 -11.17
N THR A 38 -14.91 -4.99 -11.25
CA THR A 38 -15.64 -5.12 -12.52
C THR A 38 -15.73 -3.83 -13.32
N ALA A 39 -15.53 -2.67 -12.69
CA ALA A 39 -15.40 -1.39 -13.37
C ALA A 39 -14.05 -1.24 -14.12
N SER A 40 -13.12 -2.17 -13.91
CA SER A 40 -11.82 -2.16 -14.58
C SER A 40 -11.96 -2.32 -16.08
N SER A 41 -11.23 -1.51 -16.83
CA SER A 41 -11.05 -1.65 -18.28
C SER A 41 -9.69 -2.27 -18.61
N ARG A 42 -9.47 -2.66 -19.87
CA ARG A 42 -8.17 -3.21 -20.33
C ARG A 42 -6.97 -2.27 -20.09
N HIS A 43 -7.23 -0.96 -19.94
CA HIS A 43 -6.20 0.07 -19.76
C HIS A 43 -6.22 0.67 -18.35
N ASN A 44 -7.18 0.28 -17.52
CA ASN A 44 -7.35 0.79 -16.16
C ASN A 44 -7.74 -0.38 -15.24
N GLU A 45 -6.77 -1.22 -14.92
CA GLU A 45 -6.97 -2.28 -13.93
C GLU A 45 -7.10 -1.67 -12.54
N HIS A 46 -8.20 -1.97 -11.89
CA HIS A 46 -8.48 -1.55 -10.53
C HIS A 46 -8.68 -2.80 -9.67
N TRP A 47 -7.79 -3.01 -8.73
CA TRP A 47 -7.82 -4.11 -7.79
C TRP A 47 -8.18 -3.60 -6.41
N THR A 48 -9.09 -4.27 -5.75
CA THR A 48 -9.45 -3.97 -4.35
C THR A 48 -8.99 -5.12 -3.47
N GLY A 49 -8.20 -4.79 -2.46
CA GLY A 49 -7.78 -5.71 -1.41
C GLY A 49 -8.68 -5.56 -0.20
N MET A 50 -9.07 -6.67 0.42
CA MET A 50 -9.85 -6.68 1.66
C MET A 50 -9.26 -7.65 2.65
N VAL A 51 -9.43 -7.33 3.94
CA VAL A 51 -9.25 -8.24 5.06
C VAL A 51 -10.60 -8.47 5.68
N ILE A 52 -10.98 -9.71 5.89
CA ILE A 52 -12.27 -10.11 6.47
C ILE A 52 -12.00 -10.91 7.74
N GLU A 53 -12.67 -10.58 8.82
CA GLU A 53 -12.71 -11.38 10.03
C GLU A 53 -13.75 -12.50 9.87
N ARG A 54 -13.33 -13.76 10.11
CA ARG A 54 -14.14 -14.94 9.75
C ARG A 54 -15.39 -15.17 10.60
N GLU A 55 -15.39 -14.74 11.84
CA GLU A 55 -16.49 -15.05 12.76
C GLU A 55 -17.68 -14.09 12.57
N PHE A 56 -17.39 -12.82 12.36
CA PHE A 56 -18.42 -11.77 12.30
C PHE A 56 -18.52 -11.06 10.96
N GLY A 57 -17.67 -11.41 9.99
CA GLY A 57 -17.63 -10.76 8.66
C GLY A 57 -17.20 -9.28 8.71
N ALA A 58 -16.56 -8.86 9.81
CA ALA A 58 -16.04 -7.50 9.89
C ALA A 58 -14.93 -7.29 8.87
N VAL A 59 -14.87 -6.06 8.31
CA VAL A 59 -13.84 -5.65 7.32
C VAL A 59 -12.87 -4.69 8.00
N PRO A 60 -11.78 -5.18 8.63
CA PRO A 60 -10.81 -4.33 9.30
C PRO A 60 -9.98 -3.46 8.34
N ALA A 61 -9.83 -3.83 7.08
CA ALA A 61 -9.17 -2.98 6.10
C ALA A 61 -9.63 -3.26 4.67
N MET A 62 -9.59 -2.20 3.87
CA MET A 62 -9.77 -2.24 2.41
C MET A 62 -8.78 -1.27 1.77
N GLU A 63 -8.14 -1.67 0.66
CA GLU A 63 -7.14 -0.90 -0.06
C GLU A 63 -7.28 -1.07 -1.57
N ASP A 64 -7.04 0.00 -2.30
CA ASP A 64 -7.11 0.01 -3.76
C ASP A 64 -5.74 0.02 -4.41
N VAL A 65 -5.55 -0.84 -5.42
CA VAL A 65 -4.37 -0.85 -6.29
C VAL A 65 -4.79 -0.59 -7.73
N ARG A 66 -4.27 0.46 -8.33
CA ARG A 66 -4.66 0.91 -9.68
C ARG A 66 -3.52 0.76 -10.67
N PHE A 67 -3.88 0.51 -11.92
CA PHE A 67 -3.00 0.46 -13.09
C PHE A 67 -1.97 -0.68 -13.12
N ARG A 68 -1.97 -1.55 -12.14
CA ARG A 68 -1.09 -2.72 -12.06
C ARG A 68 -1.70 -3.82 -11.20
N PRO A 69 -1.28 -5.07 -11.36
CA PRO A 69 -1.62 -6.11 -10.39
C PRO A 69 -1.04 -5.83 -9.00
N PRO A 70 -1.70 -6.29 -7.93
CA PRO A 70 -1.18 -6.23 -6.58
C PRO A 70 0.13 -6.99 -6.43
N THR A 71 1.01 -6.48 -5.59
CA THR A 71 2.28 -7.08 -5.23
C THR A 71 2.26 -7.59 -3.79
N VAL A 72 3.28 -8.33 -3.38
CA VAL A 72 3.47 -8.75 -1.98
C VAL A 72 3.52 -7.55 -1.01
N ASN A 73 4.03 -6.40 -1.47
CA ASN A 73 4.07 -5.19 -0.66
C ASN A 73 2.68 -4.58 -0.45
N ASP A 74 1.79 -4.68 -1.45
CA ASP A 74 0.40 -4.22 -1.30
C ASP A 74 -0.34 -5.08 -0.28
N LEU A 75 -0.17 -6.42 -0.32
CA LEU A 75 -0.74 -7.30 0.70
C LEU A 75 -0.17 -7.01 2.09
N ALA A 76 1.15 -6.79 2.19
CA ALA A 76 1.77 -6.46 3.46
C ALA A 76 1.28 -5.12 4.03
N ALA A 77 1.02 -4.11 3.17
CA ALA A 77 0.45 -2.82 3.56
C ALA A 77 -1.00 -2.98 4.04
N LEU A 78 -1.82 -3.70 3.28
CA LEU A 78 -3.20 -4.01 3.63
C LEU A 78 -3.31 -4.70 5.01
N LEU A 79 -2.50 -5.73 5.25
CA LEU A 79 -2.47 -6.44 6.53
C LEU A 79 -1.95 -5.55 7.67
N ALA A 80 -0.91 -4.74 7.43
CA ALA A 80 -0.42 -3.80 8.42
C ALA A 80 -1.47 -2.74 8.78
N HIS A 81 -2.23 -2.26 7.80
CA HIS A 81 -3.35 -1.35 8.00
C HIS A 81 -4.43 -1.99 8.87
N ALA A 82 -4.87 -3.21 8.53
CA ALA A 82 -5.85 -3.95 9.31
C ALA A 82 -5.44 -4.12 10.79
N MET A 83 -4.16 -4.41 11.06
CA MET A 83 -3.65 -4.61 12.41
C MET A 83 -3.45 -3.30 13.18
N LEU A 84 -3.00 -2.22 12.53
CA LEU A 84 -2.61 -0.97 13.18
C LEU A 84 -3.73 0.06 13.25
N ARG A 85 -4.61 0.07 12.26
CA ARG A 85 -5.68 1.06 12.08
C ARG A 85 -6.93 0.41 11.55
N PRO A 86 -7.49 -0.59 12.27
CA PRO A 86 -8.68 -1.27 11.79
C PRO A 86 -9.80 -0.28 11.54
N ALA A 87 -10.54 -0.48 10.46
CA ALA A 87 -11.75 0.28 10.14
C ALA A 87 -12.78 0.11 11.26
N ASN A 88 -13.70 1.08 11.35
CA ASN A 88 -14.82 1.05 12.29
C ASN A 88 -14.44 0.98 13.79
N GLY A 89 -13.23 1.41 14.15
CA GLY A 89 -12.80 1.47 15.55
C GLY A 89 -12.51 0.12 16.18
N GLY A 90 -12.24 -0.92 15.38
CA GLY A 90 -11.83 -2.24 15.85
C GLY A 90 -10.55 -2.22 16.69
N ASP A 91 -10.29 -3.29 17.42
CA ASP A 91 -9.12 -3.42 18.27
C ASP A 91 -7.82 -3.57 17.44
N ARG A 92 -6.78 -2.88 17.88
CA ARG A 92 -5.44 -3.00 17.27
C ARG A 92 -4.79 -4.29 17.73
N GLN A 93 -4.78 -5.29 16.87
CA GLN A 93 -4.25 -6.62 17.18
C GLN A 93 -3.71 -7.35 15.95
N ARG A 94 -3.00 -8.42 16.19
CA ARG A 94 -2.62 -9.39 15.16
C ARG A 94 -3.63 -10.53 15.17
N PRO A 95 -4.06 -11.08 14.02
CA PRO A 95 -4.88 -12.28 14.01
C PRO A 95 -4.06 -13.47 14.52
N GLY A 96 -4.73 -14.43 15.16
CA GLY A 96 -4.12 -15.73 15.50
C GLY A 96 -3.84 -16.55 14.25
N THR A 97 -4.81 -16.56 13.32
CA THR A 97 -4.71 -17.27 12.05
C THR A 97 -5.05 -16.34 10.87
N LEU A 98 -4.26 -16.42 9.81
CA LEU A 98 -4.50 -15.69 8.57
C LEU A 98 -4.62 -16.67 7.42
N TYR A 99 -5.76 -16.66 6.75
CA TYR A 99 -6.01 -17.41 5.52
C TYR A 99 -5.72 -16.50 4.33
N LEU A 100 -4.86 -16.96 3.44
CA LEU A 100 -4.52 -16.28 2.18
C LEU A 100 -4.84 -17.21 1.01
N ARG A 101 -5.34 -16.65 -0.08
CA ARG A 101 -5.47 -17.43 -1.32
C ARG A 101 -4.09 -17.89 -1.76
N ASP A 102 -3.96 -19.16 -2.17
CA ASP A 102 -2.68 -19.71 -2.60
C ASP A 102 -2.24 -19.08 -3.92
N ARG A 103 -1.46 -18.01 -3.80
CA ARG A 103 -0.84 -17.29 -4.92
C ARG A 103 0.67 -17.24 -4.70
N ALA A 104 1.42 -17.63 -5.70
CA ALA A 104 2.89 -17.73 -5.60
C ALA A 104 3.55 -16.45 -5.07
N GLN A 105 3.04 -15.26 -5.44
CA GLN A 105 3.59 -14.00 -4.97
C GLN A 105 3.40 -13.74 -3.48
N TRP A 106 2.43 -14.39 -2.81
CA TRP A 106 2.24 -14.24 -1.37
C TRP A 106 3.24 -15.04 -0.55
N HIS A 107 3.91 -16.03 -1.16
CA HIS A 107 4.85 -16.90 -0.46
C HIS A 107 6.03 -16.13 0.15
N GLU A 108 6.46 -15.02 -0.47
CA GLU A 108 7.52 -14.16 0.09
C GLU A 108 7.13 -13.52 1.44
N LEU A 109 5.83 -13.35 1.71
CA LEU A 109 5.35 -12.77 2.96
C LEU A 109 5.30 -13.77 4.13
N LEU A 110 5.19 -15.07 3.85
CA LEU A 110 4.97 -16.10 4.87
C LEU A 110 6.01 -16.11 5.99
N PRO A 111 7.33 -16.01 5.72
CA PRO A 111 8.33 -15.97 6.78
C PRO A 111 8.16 -14.78 7.72
N HIS A 112 7.70 -13.64 7.19
CA HIS A 112 7.50 -12.42 7.95
C HIS A 112 6.25 -12.49 8.85
N LEU A 113 5.17 -13.08 8.37
CA LEU A 113 3.96 -13.31 9.15
C LEU A 113 4.22 -14.28 10.30
N ARG A 114 4.96 -15.38 10.04
CA ARG A 114 5.39 -16.32 11.09
C ARG A 114 6.26 -15.67 12.17
N GLN A 115 7.13 -14.73 11.80
CA GLN A 115 7.92 -13.94 12.77
C GLN A 115 7.05 -13.05 13.66
N LEU A 116 5.84 -12.68 13.20
CA LEU A 116 4.84 -11.97 13.99
C LEU A 116 3.99 -12.93 14.86
N GLY A 117 4.24 -14.22 14.82
CA GLY A 117 3.47 -15.24 15.55
C GLY A 117 2.13 -15.56 14.92
N ILE A 118 1.87 -15.13 13.68
CA ILE A 118 0.63 -15.39 12.97
C ILE A 118 0.73 -16.76 12.29
N GLU A 119 -0.24 -17.62 12.54
CA GLU A 119 -0.40 -18.87 11.79
C GLU A 119 -0.94 -18.52 10.39
N VAL A 120 -0.30 -19.03 9.33
CA VAL A 120 -0.74 -18.74 7.95
C VAL A 120 -1.17 -20.02 7.27
N VAL A 121 -2.40 -20.01 6.75
CA VAL A 121 -3.00 -21.09 5.97
C VAL A 121 -3.19 -20.60 4.54
N LEU A 122 -2.59 -21.31 3.59
CA LEU A 122 -2.85 -21.07 2.16
C LEU A 122 -4.04 -21.93 1.73
N SER A 123 -5.01 -21.33 1.06
CA SER A 123 -6.23 -21.99 0.60
C SER A 123 -6.62 -21.48 -0.79
N GLU A 124 -7.15 -22.34 -1.61
CA GLU A 124 -7.77 -21.97 -2.89
C GLU A 124 -9.10 -21.22 -2.68
N ASP A 125 -9.82 -21.60 -1.61
CA ASP A 125 -11.13 -21.03 -1.26
C ASP A 125 -11.02 -20.19 0.01
N LEU A 126 -11.57 -18.98 -0.05
CA LEU A 126 -11.71 -18.04 1.05
C LEU A 126 -13.21 -17.67 1.16
N PRO A 127 -14.02 -18.48 1.85
CA PRO A 127 -15.49 -18.36 1.78
C PRO A 127 -15.99 -17.01 2.26
N GLU A 128 -15.47 -16.50 3.38
CA GLU A 128 -15.93 -15.23 3.96
C GLU A 128 -15.50 -14.04 3.08
N PHE A 129 -14.29 -14.13 2.52
CA PHE A 129 -13.81 -13.14 1.56
C PHE A 129 -14.64 -13.16 0.27
N ASP A 130 -14.90 -14.34 -0.28
CA ASP A 130 -15.64 -14.49 -1.52
C ASP A 130 -17.09 -14.00 -1.36
N ASP A 131 -17.75 -14.28 -0.23
CA ASP A 131 -19.09 -13.80 0.09
C ASP A 131 -19.11 -12.29 0.29
N ALA A 132 -18.16 -11.72 1.03
CA ALA A 132 -18.05 -10.27 1.22
C ALA A 132 -17.84 -9.51 -0.10
N VAL A 133 -17.01 -10.07 -1.02
CA VAL A 133 -16.83 -9.49 -2.34
C VAL A 133 -18.09 -9.58 -3.18
N LEU A 134 -18.85 -10.71 -3.07
CA LEU A 134 -20.14 -10.85 -3.74
C LEU A 134 -21.11 -9.77 -3.28
N ASP A 135 -21.24 -9.57 -1.97
CA ASP A 135 -22.11 -8.55 -1.40
C ASP A 135 -21.70 -7.13 -1.79
N TRP A 136 -20.41 -6.83 -1.71
CA TRP A 136 -19.86 -5.53 -2.13
C TRP A 136 -20.13 -5.25 -3.61
N MET A 137 -19.90 -6.25 -4.46
CA MET A 137 -20.16 -6.13 -5.88
C MET A 137 -21.68 -6.01 -6.17
N GLN A 138 -22.55 -6.69 -5.46
CA GLN A 138 -24.00 -6.56 -5.62
C GLN A 138 -24.49 -5.17 -5.24
N GLN A 139 -23.98 -4.60 -4.16
CA GLN A 139 -24.29 -3.22 -3.75
C GLN A 139 -23.81 -2.19 -4.79
N ALA A 140 -22.58 -2.35 -5.30
CA ALA A 140 -22.06 -1.50 -6.39
C ALA A 140 -22.80 -1.70 -7.72
N LYS A 141 -23.49 -2.84 -7.92
CA LYS A 141 -24.20 -3.23 -9.14
C LYS A 141 -25.70 -2.93 -9.14
N ALA A 142 -26.33 -2.76 -8.00
CA ALA A 142 -27.69 -2.19 -7.98
C ALA A 142 -27.74 -0.92 -8.87
N GLU A 143 -26.57 -0.34 -9.11
CA GLU A 143 -26.37 0.77 -10.05
C GLU A 143 -26.01 0.34 -11.51
N LYS A 144 -25.49 -0.85 -11.82
CA LYS A 144 -24.87 -1.17 -13.14
C LYS A 144 -25.08 -2.56 -13.78
N GLY A 145 -25.80 -3.51 -13.19
CA GLY A 145 -26.35 -4.69 -13.90
C GLY A 145 -25.39 -5.82 -14.34
N ALA A 146 -24.40 -6.26 -13.57
CA ALA A 146 -23.56 -7.42 -13.91
C ALA A 146 -24.01 -8.73 -13.22
N SER A 147 -23.71 -9.92 -13.83
CA SER A 147 -24.16 -11.23 -13.35
C SER A 147 -23.24 -11.87 -12.29
N ALA A 148 -23.81 -12.75 -11.41
CA ALA A 148 -23.06 -13.51 -10.42
C ALA A 148 -21.89 -14.32 -11.02
N GLU A 149 -22.06 -14.85 -12.24
CA GLU A 149 -21.02 -15.62 -12.93
C GLU A 149 -19.81 -14.77 -13.33
N GLN A 150 -20.03 -13.51 -13.72
CA GLN A 150 -18.95 -12.56 -14.03
C GLN A 150 -18.15 -12.21 -12.77
N ILE A 151 -18.79 -12.23 -11.61
CA ILE A 151 -18.17 -11.94 -10.31
C ILE A 151 -17.27 -13.10 -9.90
N GLN A 152 -17.79 -14.33 -9.92
CA GLN A 152 -16.97 -15.52 -9.60
C GLN A 152 -15.76 -15.64 -10.53
N LYS A 153 -15.92 -15.29 -11.81
CA LYS A 153 -14.79 -15.24 -12.75
C LYS A 153 -13.76 -14.16 -12.39
N ALA A 154 -14.19 -13.03 -11.84
CA ALA A 154 -13.30 -11.95 -11.39
C ALA A 154 -12.52 -12.34 -10.11
N LEU A 155 -13.19 -13.02 -9.16
CA LEU A 155 -12.59 -13.52 -7.92
C LEU A 155 -11.48 -14.56 -8.16
N ARG A 156 -11.70 -15.46 -9.11
CA ARG A 156 -10.77 -16.55 -9.43
C ARG A 156 -9.76 -16.18 -10.53
N ARG A 157 -9.78 -14.95 -11.03
CA ARG A 157 -8.85 -14.52 -12.06
C ARG A 157 -7.42 -14.56 -11.51
N PRO A 158 -6.52 -15.39 -12.07
CA PRO A 158 -5.11 -15.33 -11.69
C PRO A 158 -4.61 -13.92 -11.99
N PHE A 159 -3.77 -13.39 -11.12
CA PHE A 159 -3.06 -12.16 -11.45
C PHE A 159 -2.32 -12.39 -12.75
N PRO A 160 -2.46 -11.49 -13.73
CA PRO A 160 -1.66 -11.62 -14.93
C PRO A 160 -0.20 -11.68 -14.46
N GLN A 161 0.42 -12.85 -14.67
CA GLN A 161 1.87 -12.93 -14.60
C GLN A 161 2.34 -12.04 -15.77
N ARG A 162 2.44 -10.75 -15.52
CA ARG A 162 3.28 -9.93 -16.38
C ARG A 162 4.64 -10.57 -16.25
N GLU A 163 5.13 -11.09 -17.35
CA GLU A 163 6.56 -11.29 -17.54
C GLU A 163 7.23 -10.00 -17.08
N LEU A 164 7.66 -9.96 -15.82
CA LEU A 164 8.52 -8.90 -15.27
C LEU A 164 9.79 -8.72 -16.13
N ASP A 165 10.05 -9.68 -17.00
CA ASP A 165 11.16 -9.72 -17.95
C ASP A 165 10.95 -8.90 -19.23
N ARG A 166 9.76 -8.32 -19.42
CA ARG A 166 9.48 -7.42 -20.56
C ARG A 166 9.14 -6.00 -20.14
N PHE A 167 9.89 -5.41 -19.24
CA PHE A 167 10.21 -4.02 -19.46
C PHE A 167 11.19 -4.00 -20.64
N PRO A 168 10.77 -3.48 -21.83
CA PRO A 168 11.74 -3.33 -22.89
C PRO A 168 12.88 -2.50 -22.33
N GLU A 169 14.10 -3.01 -22.44
CA GLU A 169 15.34 -2.26 -22.17
C GLU A 169 15.37 -0.90 -22.88
N ALA A 170 14.46 -0.69 -23.81
CA ALA A 170 14.22 0.53 -24.58
C ALA A 170 13.53 1.67 -23.79
N MET A 171 13.00 1.46 -22.58
CA MET A 171 12.50 2.56 -21.74
C MET A 171 13.51 3.06 -20.70
N HIS A 172 14.67 2.46 -20.63
CA HIS A 172 15.84 3.14 -20.08
C HIS A 172 16.52 3.86 -21.25
N PRO A 173 16.40 5.19 -21.37
CA PRO A 173 17.32 5.91 -22.24
C PRO A 173 18.70 5.63 -21.67
N ARG A 174 19.49 4.81 -22.37
CA ARG A 174 20.94 4.71 -22.21
C ARG A 174 21.58 6.02 -22.67
N ALA A 175 21.14 7.13 -22.15
CA ALA A 175 22.02 8.25 -21.96
C ALA A 175 22.81 7.92 -20.71
N LYS A 176 24.11 7.81 -20.81
CA LYS A 176 25.05 7.94 -19.69
C LYS A 176 25.00 9.38 -19.17
N THR A 177 23.82 9.85 -18.83
CA THR A 177 23.64 10.98 -17.96
C THR A 177 23.85 10.39 -16.58
N GLN A 178 24.86 10.84 -15.88
CA GLN A 178 25.11 10.56 -14.49
C GLN A 178 23.81 10.84 -13.77
N MET A 179 23.07 9.77 -13.41
CA MET A 179 21.79 9.92 -12.67
C MET A 179 22.17 10.43 -11.29
N MET A 180 21.91 11.70 -11.04
CA MET A 180 22.03 12.28 -9.72
C MET A 180 21.12 11.50 -8.77
N SER A 181 21.60 11.18 -7.59
CA SER A 181 20.79 10.57 -6.54
C SER A 181 19.72 11.56 -6.08
N PHE A 182 18.68 11.04 -5.39
CA PHE A 182 17.65 11.91 -4.81
C PHE A 182 18.27 12.95 -3.87
N ASP A 183 19.25 12.54 -3.07
CA ASP A 183 19.92 13.41 -2.09
C ASP A 183 20.79 14.49 -2.77
N GLU A 184 21.27 14.23 -3.99
CA GLU A 184 21.97 15.22 -4.81
C GLU A 184 21.02 16.20 -5.49
N LEU A 185 19.82 15.73 -5.90
CA LEU A 185 18.79 16.58 -6.52
C LEU A 185 18.06 17.45 -5.48
N TYR A 186 17.80 16.92 -4.30
CA TYR A 186 17.00 17.53 -3.25
C TYR A 186 17.71 17.47 -1.88
N PRO A 187 18.87 18.13 -1.73
CA PRO A 187 19.69 18.01 -0.53
C PRO A 187 18.99 18.55 0.75
N ASN A 188 18.16 19.58 0.62
CA ASN A 188 17.44 20.13 1.77
C ASN A 188 16.26 19.25 2.18
N ILE A 189 15.54 18.65 1.24
CA ILE A 189 14.52 17.64 1.54
C ILE A 189 15.15 16.42 2.20
N ALA A 190 16.29 15.94 1.68
CA ALA A 190 17.01 14.82 2.27
C ALA A 190 17.46 15.12 3.71
N TRP A 191 18.01 16.31 3.97
CA TRP A 191 18.36 16.76 5.29
C TRP A 191 17.13 16.84 6.22
N TRP A 192 16.02 17.41 5.73
CA TRP A 192 14.76 17.53 6.47
C TRP A 192 14.23 16.18 6.93
N ALA A 193 14.18 15.20 6.02
CA ALA A 193 13.71 13.85 6.31
C ALA A 193 14.60 13.10 7.32
N GLN A 194 15.90 13.41 7.37
CA GLN A 194 16.82 12.86 8.37
C GLN A 194 16.65 13.49 9.73
N GLY A 195 16.22 14.75 9.80
CA GLY A 195 16.00 15.51 11.03
C GLY A 195 14.63 15.28 11.71
N GLY A 196 13.81 14.37 11.20
CA GLY A 196 12.48 14.05 11.77
C GLY A 196 11.31 14.79 11.14
N GLY A 197 11.56 15.59 10.09
CA GLY A 197 10.51 16.14 9.25
C GLY A 197 10.13 15.16 8.13
N TRP A 198 9.02 15.42 7.44
CA TRP A 198 8.58 14.64 6.28
C TRP A 198 7.89 15.49 5.24
N ILE A 199 7.79 14.94 4.04
CA ILE A 199 7.07 15.53 2.92
C ILE A 199 5.85 14.66 2.65
N GLU A 200 4.68 15.28 2.58
CA GLU A 200 3.47 14.65 2.05
C GLU A 200 3.30 15.05 0.60
N LEU A 201 3.08 14.06 -0.25
CA LEU A 201 2.80 14.24 -1.66
C LEU A 201 1.49 13.54 -2.01
N GLY A 202 0.53 14.29 -2.53
CA GLY A 202 -0.79 13.80 -2.89
C GLY A 202 -1.90 14.69 -2.37
N ARG A 203 -3.14 14.38 -2.78
CA ARG A 203 -4.36 15.06 -2.34
C ARG A 203 -5.16 14.14 -1.43
N ASP A 204 -5.78 14.73 -0.44
CA ASP A 204 -6.80 14.08 0.37
C ASP A 204 -8.13 14.87 0.30
N ASP A 205 -9.19 14.27 0.80
CA ASP A 205 -10.54 14.84 0.72
C ASP A 205 -10.72 16.17 1.48
N GLY A 206 -9.76 16.55 2.31
CA GLY A 206 -9.80 17.76 3.12
C GLY A 206 -8.81 18.85 2.71
N ARG A 207 -7.90 18.55 1.76
CA ARG A 207 -6.80 19.44 1.41
C ARG A 207 -6.56 19.49 -0.09
N SER A 208 -6.37 20.68 -0.60
CA SER A 208 -6.26 20.91 -2.04
C SER A 208 -4.82 20.91 -2.58
N SER A 209 -3.82 21.08 -1.72
CA SER A 209 -2.41 21.13 -2.14
C SER A 209 -1.86 19.76 -2.54
N LEU A 210 -0.95 19.74 -3.53
CA LEU A 210 -0.29 18.52 -3.99
C LEU A 210 0.89 18.12 -3.09
N ILE A 211 1.57 19.06 -2.45
CA ILE A 211 2.77 18.83 -1.64
C ILE A 211 2.74 19.65 -0.35
N ARG A 212 3.22 19.07 0.74
CA ARG A 212 3.29 19.71 2.06
C ARG A 212 4.58 19.34 2.76
N VAL A 213 5.13 20.29 3.52
CA VAL A 213 6.30 20.11 4.39
C VAL A 213 5.83 20.13 5.84
N LEU A 214 6.15 19.08 6.57
CA LEU A 214 5.70 18.88 7.95
C LEU A 214 6.87 18.51 8.86
N ASP A 215 6.70 18.81 10.13
CA ASP A 215 7.53 18.31 11.22
C ASP A 215 6.67 17.81 12.39
N ILE A 216 7.29 17.52 13.53
CA ILE A 216 6.60 17.05 14.75
C ILE A 216 5.58 18.07 15.28
N GLY A 217 5.74 19.35 14.97
CA GLY A 217 4.83 20.44 15.34
C GLY A 217 3.65 20.61 14.39
N GLY A 218 3.66 19.95 13.25
CA GLY A 218 2.60 19.99 12.23
C GLY A 218 3.06 20.49 10.86
N MET A 219 2.15 21.07 10.11
CA MET A 219 2.42 21.59 8.77
C MET A 219 3.10 22.95 8.83
N LEU A 220 4.27 23.05 8.22
CA LEU A 220 5.05 24.29 8.13
C LEU A 220 4.83 25.04 6.83
N TRP A 221 4.56 24.28 5.76
CA TRP A 221 4.33 24.87 4.46
C TRP A 221 3.43 23.97 3.62
N GLU A 222 2.63 24.60 2.79
CA GLU A 222 1.71 23.98 1.85
C GLU A 222 1.94 24.56 0.46
N GLY A 223 2.17 23.69 -0.52
CA GLY A 223 2.37 24.06 -1.91
C GLY A 223 1.06 24.36 -2.64
N GLN A 224 1.14 24.50 -3.96
CA GLN A 224 0.00 24.83 -4.82
C GLN A 224 -0.92 23.62 -5.02
N GLN A 225 -2.14 23.92 -5.49
CA GLN A 225 -3.14 22.89 -5.83
C GLN A 225 -2.74 22.08 -7.08
N GLN A 226 -2.06 22.71 -8.02
CA GLN A 226 -1.65 22.12 -9.30
C GLN A 226 -0.23 22.53 -9.65
N TYR A 227 0.50 21.58 -10.23
CA TYR A 227 1.82 21.75 -10.77
C TYR A 227 1.91 21.08 -12.14
N ASP A 228 2.77 21.58 -13.00
CA ASP A 228 3.02 20.99 -14.32
C ASP A 228 3.69 19.61 -14.20
N SER A 229 4.41 19.38 -13.13
CA SER A 229 5.06 18.09 -12.81
C SER A 229 5.29 17.92 -11.32
N VAL A 230 5.49 16.66 -10.89
CA VAL A 230 5.93 16.36 -9.53
C VAL A 230 7.31 16.98 -9.25
N GLY A 231 8.19 17.03 -10.25
CA GLY A 231 9.50 17.69 -10.14
C GLY A 231 9.37 19.15 -9.71
N THR A 232 8.49 19.92 -10.36
CA THR A 232 8.25 21.33 -10.01
C THR A 232 7.73 21.48 -8.56
N ALA A 233 6.87 20.56 -8.11
CA ALA A 233 6.40 20.58 -6.73
C ALA A 233 7.54 20.28 -5.73
N MET A 234 8.42 19.33 -6.06
CA MET A 234 9.59 19.01 -5.25
C MET A 234 10.61 20.16 -5.22
N ASP A 235 10.82 20.84 -6.33
CA ASP A 235 11.72 22.00 -6.41
C ASP A 235 11.23 23.14 -5.50
N GLU A 236 9.92 23.36 -5.42
CA GLU A 236 9.33 24.38 -4.56
C GLU A 236 9.47 24.01 -3.08
N ALA A 237 9.25 22.75 -2.71
CA ALA A 237 9.47 22.26 -1.35
C ALA A 237 10.97 22.33 -0.95
N GLU A 238 11.88 21.99 -1.87
CA GLU A 238 13.32 22.11 -1.68
C GLU A 238 13.73 23.54 -1.39
N ALA A 239 13.21 24.49 -2.17
CA ALA A 239 13.47 25.92 -1.99
C ALA A 239 12.90 26.43 -0.65
N PHE A 240 11.70 26.00 -0.27
CA PHE A 240 11.14 26.36 1.03
C PHE A 240 12.00 25.87 2.18
N ILE A 241 12.43 24.60 2.17
CA ILE A 241 13.26 24.05 3.25
C ILE A 241 14.63 24.75 3.30
N ALA A 242 15.23 25.06 2.15
CA ALA A 242 16.47 25.83 2.10
C ALA A 242 16.34 27.20 2.78
N GLN A 243 15.25 27.92 2.50
CA GLN A 243 14.96 29.19 3.13
C GLN A 243 14.73 29.04 4.65
N TRP A 244 13.92 28.06 5.03
CA TRP A 244 13.61 27.77 6.44
C TRP A 244 14.89 27.44 7.23
N ARG A 245 15.79 26.63 6.67
CA ARG A 245 17.10 26.32 7.27
C ARG A 245 17.90 27.59 7.54
N LYS A 246 18.02 28.46 6.55
CA LYS A 246 18.76 29.73 6.68
C LYS A 246 18.18 30.63 7.76
N GLU A 247 16.84 30.71 7.87
CA GLU A 247 16.16 31.56 8.87
C GLU A 247 16.29 31.00 10.29
N ASN A 248 16.43 29.67 10.44
CA ASN A 248 16.56 29.00 11.73
C ASN A 248 18.01 28.62 12.10
N GLY A 249 19.01 29.06 11.32
CA GLY A 249 20.42 28.93 11.66
C GLY A 249 21.02 27.53 11.44
N TYR A 250 20.51 26.79 10.47
CA TYR A 250 20.99 25.45 10.08
C TYR A 250 21.83 25.46 8.81
#